data_f2ccac8bf93f13a26e7ebfef0f9869cd
#
_entry.id   f2ccac8bf93f13a26e7ebfef0f9869cd
#
_cell.length_a   1.000
_cell.length_b   1.000
_cell.length_c   1.000
_cell.angle_alpha   90.00
_cell.angle_beta   90.00
_cell.angle_gamma   90.00
#
_symmetry.space_group_name_H-M   'P 1'
#
loop_
_entity.id
_entity.type
_entity.pdbx_description
1 polymer ?
#
loop_
_entity_poly.entity_id
_entity_poly.type
_entity_poly.pdbx_seq_one_letter_code
_entity_poly.pdbx_strand_id
1 'polypeptide(L)'
;MPYRLQQKHWTAFATVPFVEQGVFGRKPCDWAMGFGIDSLDGSLPTQVLTRAQVREECQNPAKSVLHGYICVMAWGLQGAAGRRSHVVAAWANRVEIARRLSLLKAGGYSRRQAYELFATDPIPGLGPSYFTKLIFFFRPEAEIGYIMDQWSGKSINLITGHHVVRMYGDSPAATNTAENFDSYCRVIDFLANQTGNSGDELEQRLFSQNGLHRRPRGAWRDHVRAHWAADKPIHGYDRQEMIEWVRELTHNVPIQKPHVGSPIP
;
A
#
# COMPACT_ATOMS: atom_id res chain seq x y z
N MET A 1 30.04 9.18 -2.22
CA MET A 1 29.30 10.07 -3.16
C MET A 1 27.89 10.21 -2.62
N PRO A 2 27.28 11.39 -2.61
CA PRO A 2 25.91 11.50 -2.13
C PRO A 2 25.00 10.65 -3.04
N TYR A 3 24.29 9.73 -2.45
CA TYR A 3 23.31 8.89 -3.11
C TYR A 3 22.24 9.78 -3.75
N ARG A 4 22.08 9.71 -5.06
CA ARG A 4 21.19 10.58 -5.82
C ARG A 4 20.02 9.75 -6.35
N LEU A 5 18.81 10.34 -6.26
CA LEU A 5 17.67 9.83 -7.01
C LEU A 5 18.02 9.79 -8.52
N GLN A 6 17.42 8.87 -9.24
CA GLN A 6 17.52 8.81 -10.70
C GLN A 6 16.87 10.06 -11.30
N GLN A 7 17.67 11.05 -11.66
CA GLN A 7 17.23 12.40 -12.05
C GLN A 7 16.15 12.38 -13.13
N LYS A 8 16.28 11.51 -14.13
CA LYS A 8 15.30 11.31 -15.19
C LYS A 8 13.90 11.01 -14.64
N HIS A 9 13.81 10.05 -13.72
CA HIS A 9 12.54 9.59 -13.16
C HIS A 9 12.02 10.52 -12.06
N TRP A 10 12.93 11.06 -11.25
CA TRP A 10 12.56 12.03 -10.22
C TRP A 10 11.96 13.30 -10.83
N THR A 11 12.61 13.90 -11.85
CA THR A 11 12.09 15.08 -12.53
C THR A 11 10.72 14.82 -13.14
N ALA A 12 10.56 13.68 -13.82
CA ALA A 12 9.27 13.31 -14.40
C ALA A 12 8.19 13.14 -13.32
N PHE A 13 8.51 12.50 -12.18
CA PHE A 13 7.57 12.33 -11.07
C PHE A 13 7.20 13.66 -10.41
N ALA A 14 8.18 14.52 -10.13
CA ALA A 14 7.98 15.77 -9.42
C ALA A 14 7.01 16.73 -10.14
N THR A 15 6.95 16.64 -11.48
CA THR A 15 6.04 17.47 -12.31
C THR A 15 4.60 16.93 -12.39
N VAL A 16 4.33 15.69 -11.94
CA VAL A 16 2.98 15.13 -11.97
C VAL A 16 2.16 15.70 -10.81
N PRO A 17 1.02 16.34 -11.06
CA PRO A 17 0.17 16.86 -10.00
C PRO A 17 -0.43 15.72 -9.16
N PHE A 18 -0.72 16.01 -7.91
CA PHE A 18 -1.55 15.15 -7.09
C PHE A 18 -2.98 15.11 -7.64
N VAL A 19 -3.52 13.93 -7.80
CA VAL A 19 -4.92 13.69 -8.12
C VAL A 19 -5.45 12.63 -7.16
N GLU A 20 -6.42 13.00 -6.36
CA GLU A 20 -7.04 12.09 -5.40
C GLU A 20 -7.60 10.85 -6.09
N GLN A 21 -7.39 9.70 -5.47
CA GLN A 21 -7.81 8.41 -5.99
C GLN A 21 -9.32 8.17 -5.83
N GLY A 22 -10.23 8.97 -6.00
CA GLY A 22 -11.68 8.76 -5.96
C GLY A 22 -12.18 7.37 -5.53
N VAL A 23 -13.38 6.99 -5.95
CA VAL A 23 -13.93 5.64 -5.71
C VAL A 23 -13.16 4.58 -6.52
N PHE A 24 -12.88 3.44 -5.87
CA PHE A 24 -12.10 2.38 -6.50
C PHE A 24 -12.57 0.99 -6.05
N GLY A 25 -12.35 -0.01 -6.86
CA GLY A 25 -12.62 -1.40 -6.52
C GLY A 25 -14.05 -1.86 -6.85
N ARG A 26 -14.61 -2.66 -5.98
CA ARG A 26 -15.96 -3.22 -6.06
C ARG A 26 -16.76 -2.82 -4.83
N LYS A 27 -18.08 -2.90 -4.92
CA LYS A 27 -18.95 -2.81 -3.75
C LYS A 27 -18.63 -3.97 -2.81
N PRO A 28 -18.40 -3.73 -1.50
CA PRO A 28 -18.08 -4.80 -0.55
C PRO A 28 -19.10 -5.93 -0.51
N CYS A 29 -20.40 -5.61 -0.56
CA CYS A 29 -21.47 -6.60 -0.59
C CYS A 29 -21.40 -7.51 -1.83
N ASP A 30 -21.20 -6.93 -3.04
CA ASP A 30 -21.10 -7.69 -4.29
C ASP A 30 -19.82 -8.55 -4.33
N TRP A 31 -18.71 -8.02 -3.77
CA TRP A 31 -17.47 -8.76 -3.66
C TRP A 31 -17.63 -9.98 -2.74
N ALA A 32 -18.19 -9.81 -1.55
CA ALA A 32 -18.42 -10.90 -0.59
C ALA A 32 -19.33 -11.98 -1.19
N MET A 33 -20.47 -11.57 -1.74
CA MET A 33 -21.42 -12.48 -2.41
C MET A 33 -20.77 -13.25 -3.57
N GLY A 34 -19.96 -12.58 -4.39
CA GLY A 34 -19.24 -13.19 -5.51
C GLY A 34 -18.27 -14.29 -5.10
N PHE A 35 -17.82 -14.32 -3.85
CA PHE A 35 -16.93 -15.35 -3.30
C PHE A 35 -17.62 -16.31 -2.33
N GLY A 36 -18.94 -16.18 -2.11
CA GLY A 36 -19.69 -17.02 -1.17
C GLY A 36 -19.32 -16.74 0.28
N ILE A 37 -18.98 -15.48 0.57
CA ILE A 37 -18.67 -15.00 1.91
C ILE A 37 -19.95 -14.42 2.48
N ASP A 38 -20.54 -15.13 3.46
CA ASP A 38 -21.68 -14.62 4.19
C ASP A 38 -21.28 -13.44 5.06
N SER A 39 -22.11 -12.39 5.04
CA SER A 39 -21.89 -11.22 5.90
C SER A 39 -21.97 -11.62 7.35
N LEU A 40 -20.91 -11.38 8.09
CA LEU A 40 -20.85 -11.69 9.54
C LEU A 40 -21.72 -10.73 10.37
N ASP A 41 -22.01 -9.53 9.85
CA ASP A 41 -22.67 -8.44 10.59
C ASP A 41 -23.79 -7.75 9.82
N GLY A 42 -24.35 -8.39 8.80
CA GLY A 42 -25.60 -8.00 8.12
C GLY A 42 -25.57 -6.77 7.22
N SER A 43 -24.55 -5.91 7.25
CA SER A 43 -24.59 -4.62 6.56
C SER A 43 -23.28 -4.19 5.91
N LEU A 44 -22.82 -4.97 4.92
CA LEU A 44 -21.71 -4.51 4.08
C LEU A 44 -22.15 -3.34 3.20
N PRO A 45 -21.25 -2.36 2.94
CA PRO A 45 -21.54 -1.25 2.04
C PRO A 45 -21.97 -1.71 0.65
N THR A 46 -23.05 -1.11 0.15
CA THR A 46 -23.65 -1.40 -1.16
C THR A 46 -23.16 -0.46 -2.26
N GLN A 47 -22.27 0.47 -1.95
CA GLN A 47 -21.58 1.36 -2.89
C GLN A 47 -20.10 1.02 -2.97
N VAL A 48 -19.44 1.47 -4.06
CA VAL A 48 -17.98 1.47 -4.17
C VAL A 48 -17.43 2.56 -3.25
N LEU A 49 -16.38 2.23 -2.50
CA LEU A 49 -15.82 3.09 -1.46
C LEU A 49 -14.65 3.92 -1.95
N THR A 50 -14.51 5.13 -1.42
CA THR A 50 -13.28 5.91 -1.47
C THR A 50 -12.26 5.37 -0.46
N ARG A 51 -11.00 5.78 -0.58
CA ARG A 51 -9.92 5.43 0.35
C ARG A 51 -10.25 5.86 1.79
N ALA A 52 -10.81 7.05 1.97
CA ALA A 52 -11.24 7.56 3.28
C ALA A 52 -12.37 6.71 3.88
N GLN A 53 -13.40 6.39 3.09
CA GLN A 53 -14.50 5.53 3.54
C GLN A 53 -14.04 4.13 3.93
N VAL A 54 -13.08 3.53 3.21
CA VAL A 54 -12.51 2.24 3.62
C VAL A 54 -11.83 2.36 4.98
N ARG A 55 -11.11 3.46 5.25
CA ARG A 55 -10.49 3.69 6.56
C ARG A 55 -11.55 3.84 7.65
N GLU A 56 -12.61 4.61 7.40
CA GLU A 56 -13.74 4.76 8.34
C GLU A 56 -14.34 3.39 8.70
N GLU A 57 -14.62 2.54 7.71
CA GLU A 57 -15.15 1.19 7.95
C GLU A 57 -14.19 0.33 8.78
N CYS A 58 -12.86 0.42 8.54
CA CYS A 58 -11.85 -0.33 9.30
C CYS A 58 -11.70 0.19 10.74
N GLN A 59 -11.81 1.49 10.94
CA GLN A 59 -11.61 2.12 12.25
C GLN A 59 -12.90 2.15 13.10
N ASN A 60 -14.06 1.92 12.52
CA ASN A 60 -15.33 1.93 13.23
C ASN A 60 -15.34 0.88 14.37
N PRO A 61 -15.52 1.28 15.64
CA PRO A 61 -15.52 0.35 16.75
C PRO A 61 -16.78 -0.53 16.80
N ALA A 62 -17.87 -0.13 16.14
CA ALA A 62 -19.12 -0.89 16.08
C ALA A 62 -19.09 -2.00 15.02
N LYS A 63 -18.03 -2.08 14.19
CA LYS A 63 -17.89 -3.08 13.12
C LYS A 63 -16.81 -4.09 13.48
N SER A 64 -17.04 -5.34 13.09
CA SER A 64 -16.01 -6.39 13.22
C SER A 64 -14.81 -6.10 12.34
N VAL A 65 -13.65 -6.58 12.72
CA VAL A 65 -12.43 -6.43 11.88
C VAL A 65 -12.57 -7.20 10.55
N LEU A 66 -13.38 -8.24 10.49
CA LEU A 66 -13.66 -8.96 9.25
C LEU A 66 -14.54 -8.15 8.29
N HIS A 67 -15.45 -7.30 8.80
CA HIS A 67 -16.17 -6.32 7.99
C HIS A 67 -15.18 -5.38 7.26
N GLY A 68 -14.26 -4.77 8.00
CA GLY A 68 -13.22 -3.93 7.42
C GLY A 68 -12.31 -4.70 6.45
N TYR A 69 -11.94 -5.95 6.75
CA TYR A 69 -11.19 -6.82 5.83
C TYR A 69 -11.90 -6.93 4.48
N ILE A 70 -13.22 -7.21 4.47
CA ILE A 70 -14.00 -7.32 3.23
C ILE A 70 -13.97 -5.99 2.47
N CYS A 71 -14.13 -4.85 3.16
CA CYS A 71 -14.07 -3.53 2.54
C CYS A 71 -12.70 -3.29 1.87
N VAL A 72 -11.59 -3.61 2.56
CA VAL A 72 -10.22 -3.47 2.01
C VAL A 72 -10.00 -4.38 0.81
N MET A 73 -10.43 -5.63 0.88
CA MET A 73 -10.23 -6.59 -0.21
C MET A 73 -11.08 -6.25 -1.44
N ALA A 74 -12.32 -5.81 -1.25
CA ALA A 74 -13.17 -5.32 -2.32
C ALA A 74 -12.58 -4.06 -2.98
N TRP A 75 -12.12 -3.11 -2.18
CA TRP A 75 -11.43 -1.91 -2.66
C TRP A 75 -10.13 -2.26 -3.39
N GLY A 76 -9.33 -3.17 -2.85
CA GLY A 76 -8.07 -3.61 -3.45
C GLY A 76 -8.21 -4.57 -4.62
N LEU A 77 -9.41 -4.92 -5.06
CA LEU A 77 -9.70 -5.86 -6.17
C LEU A 77 -9.07 -7.25 -5.97
N GLN A 78 -8.99 -7.75 -4.73
CA GLN A 78 -8.55 -9.12 -4.52
C GLN A 78 -9.46 -10.09 -5.29
N GLY A 79 -8.85 -11.09 -5.94
CA GLY A 79 -9.59 -12.07 -6.75
C GLY A 79 -9.93 -11.63 -8.16
N ALA A 80 -9.54 -10.41 -8.59
CA ALA A 80 -9.61 -10.01 -10.00
C ALA A 80 -8.68 -10.88 -10.87
N ALA A 81 -8.95 -10.92 -12.16
CA ALA A 81 -8.13 -11.64 -13.14
C ALA A 81 -7.91 -13.14 -12.81
N GLY A 82 -8.97 -13.84 -12.38
CA GLY A 82 -8.93 -15.29 -12.19
C GLY A 82 -8.30 -15.78 -10.89
N ARG A 83 -7.91 -14.88 -9.97
CA ARG A 83 -7.28 -15.23 -8.68
C ARG A 83 -8.30 -15.58 -7.58
N ARG A 84 -9.43 -16.22 -7.94
CA ARG A 84 -10.46 -16.64 -6.99
C ARG A 84 -9.90 -17.52 -5.87
N SER A 85 -8.99 -18.45 -6.19
CA SER A 85 -8.35 -19.34 -5.21
C SER A 85 -7.63 -18.60 -4.09
N HIS A 86 -7.02 -17.44 -4.37
CA HIS A 86 -6.37 -16.61 -3.33
C HIS A 86 -7.37 -16.05 -2.33
N VAL A 87 -8.56 -15.62 -2.78
CA VAL A 87 -9.61 -15.11 -1.88
C VAL A 87 -10.12 -16.24 -0.98
N VAL A 88 -10.41 -17.41 -1.58
CA VAL A 88 -10.90 -18.58 -0.85
C VAL A 88 -9.88 -19.04 0.19
N ALA A 89 -8.59 -19.14 -0.20
CA ALA A 89 -7.52 -19.53 0.72
C ALA A 89 -7.34 -18.54 1.86
N ALA A 90 -7.37 -17.23 1.59
CA ALA A 90 -7.29 -16.22 2.62
C ALA A 90 -8.51 -16.28 3.56
N TRP A 91 -9.71 -16.40 3.02
CA TRP A 91 -10.93 -16.46 3.83
C TRP A 91 -11.03 -17.73 4.70
N ALA A 92 -10.47 -18.84 4.25
CA ALA A 92 -10.36 -20.04 5.09
C ALA A 92 -9.55 -19.78 6.38
N ASN A 93 -8.65 -18.81 6.36
CA ASN A 93 -7.84 -18.36 7.50
C ASN A 93 -8.38 -17.11 8.21
N ARG A 94 -9.67 -16.80 8.07
CA ARG A 94 -10.29 -15.56 8.59
C ARG A 94 -10.15 -15.35 10.10
N VAL A 95 -10.06 -16.41 10.89
CA VAL A 95 -9.86 -16.34 12.35
C VAL A 95 -8.48 -15.70 12.64
N GLU A 96 -7.44 -16.17 11.96
CA GLU A 96 -6.09 -15.63 12.11
C GLU A 96 -5.98 -14.20 11.52
N ILE A 97 -6.64 -13.94 10.39
CA ILE A 97 -6.77 -12.59 9.86
C ILE A 97 -7.40 -11.67 10.90
N ALA A 98 -8.53 -12.07 11.50
CA ALA A 98 -9.21 -11.27 12.52
C ALA A 98 -8.30 -10.98 13.71
N ARG A 99 -7.58 -11.98 14.21
CA ARG A 99 -6.62 -11.82 15.30
C ARG A 99 -5.54 -10.77 14.98
N ARG A 100 -4.91 -10.87 13.79
CA ARG A 100 -3.86 -9.92 13.37
C ARG A 100 -4.42 -8.51 13.16
N LEU A 101 -5.61 -8.38 12.60
CA LEU A 101 -6.26 -7.08 12.40
C LEU A 101 -6.65 -6.41 13.71
N SER A 102 -7.11 -7.20 14.69
CA SER A 102 -7.39 -6.68 16.03
C SER A 102 -6.14 -6.13 16.70
N LEU A 103 -4.99 -6.82 16.56
CA LEU A 103 -3.71 -6.33 17.04
C LEU A 103 -3.29 -5.02 16.34
N LEU A 104 -3.40 -4.94 15.00
CA LEU A 104 -3.11 -3.70 14.27
C LEU A 104 -3.98 -2.53 14.71
N LYS A 105 -5.29 -2.79 14.88
CA LYS A 105 -6.27 -1.77 15.29
C LYS A 105 -6.02 -1.25 16.71
N ALA A 106 -5.51 -2.10 17.59
CA ALA A 106 -5.12 -1.71 18.94
C ALA A 106 -3.90 -0.78 18.97
N GLY A 107 -3.07 -0.77 17.90
CA GLY A 107 -1.89 0.08 17.79
C GLY A 107 -0.66 -0.43 18.53
N GLY A 108 0.37 0.42 18.63
CA GLY A 108 1.62 0.11 19.34
C GLY A 108 2.66 -0.67 18.53
N TYR A 109 2.40 -0.93 17.24
CA TYR A 109 3.34 -1.61 16.36
C TYR A 109 4.16 -0.60 15.53
N SER A 110 5.48 -0.76 15.49
CA SER A 110 6.29 -0.10 14.47
C SER A 110 5.91 -0.59 13.07
N ARG A 111 6.33 0.13 12.01
CA ARG A 111 6.13 -0.31 10.61
C ARG A 111 6.66 -1.73 10.36
N ARG A 112 7.84 -2.03 10.91
CA ARG A 112 8.49 -3.35 10.81
C ARG A 112 7.67 -4.44 11.49
N GLN A 113 7.29 -4.23 12.74
CA GLN A 113 6.47 -5.18 13.49
C GLN A 113 5.10 -5.43 12.84
N ALA A 114 4.45 -4.36 12.32
CA ALA A 114 3.20 -4.51 11.60
C ALA A 114 3.35 -5.37 10.33
N TYR A 115 4.46 -5.23 9.61
CA TYR A 115 4.76 -6.10 8.46
C TYR A 115 5.04 -7.54 8.87
N GLU A 116 5.81 -7.73 9.92
CA GLU A 116 6.17 -9.06 10.48
C GLU A 116 4.95 -9.86 10.90
N LEU A 117 3.88 -9.21 11.38
CA LEU A 117 2.61 -9.89 11.70
C LEU A 117 2.06 -10.73 10.54
N PHE A 118 2.36 -10.35 9.29
CA PHE A 118 1.87 -11.06 8.10
C PHE A 118 2.96 -11.83 7.35
N ALA A 119 4.21 -11.41 7.49
CA ALA A 119 5.33 -11.97 6.72
C ALA A 119 5.98 -13.17 7.39
N THR A 120 6.01 -13.25 8.73
CA THR A 120 6.67 -14.33 9.48
C THR A 120 5.92 -15.67 9.32
N ASP A 121 4.60 -15.64 9.34
CA ASP A 121 3.73 -16.78 9.10
C ASP A 121 2.71 -16.39 8.03
N PRO A 122 3.04 -16.60 6.74
CA PRO A 122 2.23 -16.09 5.65
C PRO A 122 0.86 -16.77 5.57
N ILE A 123 -0.20 -15.97 5.46
CA ILE A 123 -1.55 -16.46 5.21
C ILE A 123 -1.69 -16.76 3.72
N PRO A 124 -2.06 -18.00 3.33
CA PRO A 124 -2.27 -18.36 1.94
C PRO A 124 -3.24 -17.40 1.23
N GLY A 125 -2.87 -16.92 0.05
CA GLY A 125 -3.68 -15.97 -0.73
C GLY A 125 -3.60 -14.50 -0.29
N LEU A 126 -2.85 -14.17 0.76
CA LEU A 126 -2.69 -12.82 1.29
C LEU A 126 -1.23 -12.33 1.17
N GLY A 127 -0.80 -12.03 -0.04
CA GLY A 127 0.55 -11.53 -0.31
C GLY A 127 0.76 -10.05 0.06
N PRO A 128 2.02 -9.54 -0.10
CA PRO A 128 2.41 -8.18 0.33
C PRO A 128 1.50 -7.06 -0.19
N SER A 129 1.08 -7.13 -1.44
CA SER A 129 0.17 -6.12 -2.01
C SER A 129 -1.19 -6.03 -1.31
N TYR A 130 -1.62 -7.07 -0.62
CA TYR A 130 -2.90 -7.09 0.09
C TYR A 130 -2.72 -6.83 1.58
N PHE A 131 -1.77 -7.48 2.23
CA PHE A 131 -1.63 -7.25 3.66
C PHE A 131 -1.06 -5.85 3.99
N THR A 132 -0.30 -5.21 3.10
CA THR A 132 0.09 -3.80 3.32
C THR A 132 -1.09 -2.84 3.21
N LYS A 133 -2.15 -3.17 2.44
CA LYS A 133 -3.42 -2.44 2.50
C LYS A 133 -4.09 -2.60 3.86
N LEU A 134 -4.10 -3.81 4.41
CA LEU A 134 -4.63 -4.04 5.76
C LEU A 134 -3.84 -3.26 6.81
N ILE A 135 -2.51 -3.27 6.73
CA ILE A 135 -1.65 -2.44 7.60
C ILE A 135 -2.03 -0.97 7.47
N PHE A 136 -2.18 -0.46 6.26
CA PHE A 136 -2.53 0.93 6.01
C PHE A 136 -3.88 1.32 6.61
N PHE A 137 -4.93 0.53 6.40
CA PHE A 137 -6.29 0.89 6.80
C PHE A 137 -6.61 0.59 8.28
N PHE A 138 -5.97 -0.41 8.88
CA PHE A 138 -6.28 -0.82 10.26
C PHE A 138 -5.42 -0.17 11.33
N ARG A 139 -4.22 0.32 10.99
CA ARG A 139 -3.38 0.99 11.99
C ARG A 139 -3.92 2.37 12.33
N PRO A 140 -3.72 2.81 13.61
CA PRO A 140 -3.97 4.19 13.99
C PRO A 140 -3.22 5.17 13.08
N GLU A 141 -3.79 6.34 12.86
CA GLU A 141 -3.28 7.33 11.90
C GLU A 141 -1.85 7.79 12.21
N ALA A 142 -1.52 7.91 13.49
CA ALA A 142 -0.18 8.27 13.95
C ALA A 142 0.92 7.26 13.60
N GLU A 143 0.56 6.03 13.19
CA GLU A 143 1.49 4.90 12.98
C GLU A 143 1.51 4.42 11.53
N ILE A 144 1.02 5.20 10.57
CA ILE A 144 0.79 4.78 9.18
C ILE A 144 2.04 4.16 8.54
N GLY A 145 1.86 2.98 7.93
CA GLY A 145 2.69 2.45 6.84
C GLY A 145 1.95 2.62 5.53
N TYR A 146 2.64 2.61 4.41
CA TYR A 146 2.06 2.86 3.09
C TYR A 146 1.74 1.57 2.33
N ILE A 147 0.86 1.65 1.33
CA ILE A 147 0.49 0.50 0.52
C ILE A 147 1.62 0.18 -0.45
N MET A 148 2.22 -1.01 -0.29
CA MET A 148 3.28 -1.52 -1.15
C MET A 148 2.67 -2.44 -2.20
N ASP A 149 2.35 -1.90 -3.36
CA ASP A 149 1.78 -2.67 -4.47
C ASP A 149 2.66 -2.64 -5.74
N GLN A 150 2.12 -3.13 -6.83
CA GLN A 150 2.81 -3.19 -8.12
C GLN A 150 3.33 -1.80 -8.56
N TRP A 151 2.48 -0.78 -8.51
CA TRP A 151 2.80 0.52 -9.10
C TRP A 151 3.65 1.36 -8.17
N SER A 152 3.32 1.40 -6.90
CA SER A 152 4.13 2.12 -5.91
C SER A 152 5.51 1.48 -5.75
N GLY A 153 5.61 0.15 -5.74
CA GLY A 153 6.89 -0.55 -5.69
C GLY A 153 7.78 -0.31 -6.91
N LYS A 154 7.21 -0.42 -8.13
CA LYS A 154 7.95 -0.09 -9.37
C LYS A 154 8.38 1.38 -9.40
N SER A 155 7.51 2.28 -8.97
CA SER A 155 7.79 3.72 -8.92
C SER A 155 8.98 4.04 -8.03
N ILE A 156 8.99 3.51 -6.81
CA ILE A 156 10.09 3.71 -5.87
C ILE A 156 11.39 3.15 -6.45
N ASN A 157 11.38 1.96 -7.01
CA ASN A 157 12.58 1.35 -7.60
C ASN A 157 13.12 2.17 -8.78
N LEU A 158 12.26 2.73 -9.65
CA LEU A 158 12.69 3.60 -10.74
C LEU A 158 13.27 4.92 -10.25
N ILE A 159 12.58 5.58 -9.30
CA ILE A 159 13.02 6.89 -8.77
C ILE A 159 14.35 6.75 -8.03
N THR A 160 14.54 5.65 -7.31
CA THR A 160 15.76 5.44 -6.51
C THR A 160 16.89 4.79 -7.30
N GLY A 161 16.58 4.01 -8.33
CA GLY A 161 17.56 3.15 -9.02
C GLY A 161 17.97 1.92 -8.20
N HIS A 162 17.28 1.62 -7.10
CA HIS A 162 17.57 0.51 -6.19
C HIS A 162 16.38 -0.43 -6.05
N HIS A 163 16.65 -1.69 -5.68
CA HIS A 163 15.63 -2.68 -5.34
C HIS A 163 15.07 -2.47 -3.92
N VAL A 164 14.52 -1.29 -3.63
CA VAL A 164 13.88 -1.02 -2.32
C VAL A 164 12.72 -1.99 -2.11
N VAL A 165 11.94 -2.24 -3.15
CA VAL A 165 10.89 -3.27 -3.17
C VAL A 165 11.34 -4.40 -4.11
N ARG A 166 11.47 -5.61 -3.56
CA ARG A 166 11.73 -6.80 -4.39
C ARG A 166 10.46 -7.13 -5.17
N MET A 167 10.59 -7.19 -6.49
CA MET A 167 9.50 -7.50 -7.40
C MET A 167 9.61 -8.94 -7.93
N TYR A 168 8.47 -9.63 -8.03
CA TYR A 168 8.36 -10.90 -8.75
C TYR A 168 7.30 -10.72 -9.85
N GLY A 169 7.74 -10.70 -11.08
CA GLY A 169 6.89 -10.27 -12.20
C GLY A 169 6.38 -8.84 -11.96
N ASP A 170 5.08 -8.70 -11.91
CA ASP A 170 4.42 -7.42 -11.71
C ASP A 170 4.02 -7.12 -10.25
N SER A 171 4.37 -7.96 -9.30
CA SER A 171 3.92 -7.81 -7.91
C SER A 171 5.09 -7.75 -6.95
N PRO A 172 4.97 -7.07 -5.80
CA PRO A 172 5.91 -7.21 -4.70
C PRO A 172 6.05 -8.67 -4.29
N ALA A 173 7.30 -9.15 -4.26
CA ALA A 173 7.62 -10.53 -3.94
C ALA A 173 7.31 -10.85 -2.47
N ALA A 174 6.88 -12.08 -2.19
CA ALA A 174 6.70 -12.57 -0.82
C ALA A 174 8.01 -12.60 -0.01
N THR A 175 9.15 -12.52 -0.69
CA THR A 175 10.48 -12.45 -0.08
C THR A 175 10.88 -11.04 0.38
N ASN A 176 10.01 -10.02 0.23
CA ASN A 176 10.22 -8.74 0.90
C ASN A 176 10.19 -8.95 2.41
N THR A 177 11.11 -8.30 3.11
CA THR A 177 11.24 -8.35 4.56
C THR A 177 10.62 -7.11 5.22
N ALA A 178 10.52 -7.11 6.55
CA ALA A 178 10.11 -5.94 7.30
C ALA A 178 11.04 -4.74 7.08
N GLU A 179 12.33 -4.99 6.85
CA GLU A 179 13.29 -3.93 6.50
C GLU A 179 13.03 -3.35 5.11
N ASN A 180 12.68 -4.19 4.13
CA ASN A 180 12.27 -3.69 2.81
C ASN A 180 11.05 -2.76 2.93
N PHE A 181 10.07 -3.17 3.72
CA PHE A 181 8.87 -2.36 3.95
C PHE A 181 9.16 -1.05 4.70
N ASP A 182 9.98 -1.09 5.76
CA ASP A 182 10.39 0.12 6.47
C ASP A 182 11.18 1.06 5.56
N SER A 183 12.12 0.52 4.78
CA SER A 183 12.88 1.28 3.79
C SER A 183 11.99 1.92 2.73
N TYR A 184 11.02 1.18 2.22
CA TYR A 184 9.98 1.69 1.31
C TYR A 184 9.20 2.86 1.92
N CYS A 185 8.74 2.72 3.16
CA CYS A 185 8.03 3.77 3.86
C CYS A 185 8.90 5.01 4.09
N ARG A 186 10.17 4.84 4.46
CA ARG A 186 11.13 5.95 4.64
C ARG A 186 11.38 6.71 3.35
N VAL A 187 11.51 6.01 2.23
CA VAL A 187 11.65 6.67 0.92
C VAL A 187 10.41 7.48 0.59
N ILE A 188 9.21 6.98 0.88
CA ILE A 188 7.96 7.76 0.71
C ILE A 188 7.98 9.00 1.60
N ASP A 189 8.31 8.88 2.88
CA ASP A 189 8.42 10.02 3.80
C ASP A 189 9.41 11.08 3.27
N PHE A 190 10.57 10.63 2.78
CA PHE A 190 11.57 11.52 2.19
C PHE A 190 11.04 12.25 0.95
N LEU A 191 10.46 11.54 -0.01
CA LEU A 191 9.93 12.12 -1.25
C LEU A 191 8.74 13.04 -0.97
N ALA A 192 7.91 12.73 0.02
CA ALA A 192 6.80 13.56 0.47
C ALA A 192 7.30 14.90 0.98
N ASN A 193 8.34 14.91 1.83
CA ASN A 193 9.00 16.13 2.28
C ASN A 193 9.58 16.95 1.13
N GLN A 194 10.18 16.29 0.10
CA GLN A 194 10.75 16.99 -1.06
C GLN A 194 9.68 17.65 -1.94
N THR A 195 8.45 17.16 -1.91
CA THR A 195 7.34 17.65 -2.75
C THR A 195 6.31 18.48 -1.99
N GLY A 196 6.47 18.63 -0.66
CA GLY A 196 5.51 19.33 0.19
C GLY A 196 4.17 18.58 0.33
N ASN A 197 4.14 17.28 0.06
CA ASN A 197 2.96 16.43 0.21
C ASN A 197 2.98 15.70 1.56
N SER A 198 1.81 15.18 1.97
CA SER A 198 1.77 14.13 2.97
C SER A 198 2.27 12.80 2.38
N GLY A 199 2.69 11.85 3.23
CA GLY A 199 3.12 10.54 2.75
C GLY A 199 2.00 9.76 2.06
N ASP A 200 0.74 9.93 2.49
CA ASP A 200 -0.42 9.33 1.86
C ASP A 200 -0.69 9.89 0.47
N GLU A 201 -0.63 11.21 0.29
CA GLU A 201 -0.73 11.85 -1.02
C GLU A 201 0.40 11.40 -1.95
N LEU A 202 1.63 11.30 -1.44
CA LEU A 202 2.75 10.81 -2.24
C LEU A 202 2.53 9.36 -2.68
N GLU A 203 2.08 8.47 -1.79
CA GLU A 203 1.79 7.08 -2.14
C GLU A 203 0.70 7.00 -3.21
N GLN A 204 -0.35 7.82 -3.13
CA GLN A 204 -1.39 7.91 -4.17
C GLN A 204 -0.82 8.41 -5.50
N ARG A 205 0.11 9.39 -5.50
CA ARG A 205 0.81 9.83 -6.71
C ARG A 205 1.67 8.72 -7.33
N LEU A 206 2.39 7.95 -6.51
CA LEU A 206 3.20 6.80 -6.96
C LEU A 206 2.32 5.70 -7.56
N PHE A 207 1.14 5.45 -6.97
CA PHE A 207 0.15 4.54 -7.51
C PHE A 207 -0.47 5.07 -8.80
N SER A 208 -0.62 6.39 -8.90
CA SER A 208 -1.05 7.14 -10.08
C SER A 208 -2.34 6.60 -10.71
N GLN A 209 -3.40 6.65 -9.93
CA GLN A 209 -4.75 6.41 -10.39
C GLN A 209 -5.54 7.70 -10.25
N ASN A 210 -6.14 8.17 -11.32
CA ASN A 210 -6.78 9.50 -11.37
C ASN A 210 -8.30 9.48 -11.14
N GLY A 211 -8.84 8.53 -10.42
CA GLY A 211 -10.25 8.47 -10.02
C GLY A 211 -11.28 8.34 -11.15
N LEU A 212 -10.87 8.37 -12.41
CA LEU A 212 -11.79 8.27 -13.54
C LEU A 212 -12.03 6.80 -13.92
N HIS A 213 -13.27 6.36 -13.81
CA HIS A 213 -13.71 4.98 -14.05
C HIS A 213 -13.26 4.39 -15.41
N ARG A 214 -13.13 5.22 -16.43
CA ARG A 214 -12.79 4.81 -17.81
C ARG A 214 -11.32 5.00 -18.19
N ARG A 215 -10.55 5.78 -17.40
CA ARG A 215 -9.12 6.00 -17.60
C ARG A 215 -8.41 5.98 -16.26
N PRO A 216 -8.24 4.82 -15.64
CA PRO A 216 -7.68 4.72 -14.30
C PRO A 216 -6.16 4.97 -14.24
N ARG A 217 -5.53 5.46 -15.32
CA ARG A 217 -4.09 5.67 -15.37
C ARG A 217 -3.80 7.16 -15.34
N GLY A 218 -2.95 7.55 -14.41
CA GLY A 218 -2.33 8.87 -14.41
C GLY A 218 -1.04 8.88 -15.23
N ALA A 219 -0.55 10.07 -15.55
CA ALA A 219 0.65 10.29 -16.37
C ALA A 219 1.89 9.56 -15.79
N TRP A 220 2.03 9.53 -14.47
CA TRP A 220 3.14 8.82 -13.85
C TRP A 220 3.09 7.31 -14.08
N ARG A 221 1.92 6.68 -14.01
CA ARG A 221 1.79 5.25 -14.31
C ARG A 221 2.15 4.92 -15.76
N ASP A 222 1.83 5.80 -16.69
CA ASP A 222 2.23 5.64 -18.08
C ASP A 222 3.75 5.79 -18.25
N HIS A 223 4.38 6.72 -17.53
CA HIS A 223 5.84 6.84 -17.45
C HIS A 223 6.48 5.55 -16.90
N VAL A 224 5.99 5.00 -15.78
CA VAL A 224 6.49 3.75 -15.20
C VAL A 224 6.39 2.60 -16.21
N ARG A 225 5.28 2.47 -16.93
CA ARG A 225 5.11 1.43 -17.95
C ARG A 225 6.09 1.56 -19.10
N ALA A 226 6.32 2.78 -19.56
CA ALA A 226 7.22 3.03 -20.67
C ALA A 226 8.70 2.75 -20.31
N HIS A 227 9.06 2.95 -19.05
CA HIS A 227 10.45 2.90 -18.63
C HIS A 227 10.83 1.65 -17.81
N TRP A 228 9.88 0.94 -17.23
CA TRP A 228 10.18 -0.18 -16.31
C TRP A 228 11.06 -1.25 -16.92
N ALA A 229 10.82 -1.65 -18.15
CA ALA A 229 11.58 -2.73 -18.79
C ALA A 229 13.05 -2.38 -19.01
N ALA A 230 13.32 -1.10 -19.37
CA ALA A 230 14.67 -0.60 -19.68
C ALA A 230 15.45 -0.12 -18.45
N ASP A 231 14.76 0.55 -17.53
CA ASP A 231 15.40 1.34 -16.47
C ASP A 231 15.23 0.74 -15.06
N LYS A 232 14.55 -0.43 -14.93
CA LYS A 232 14.48 -1.14 -13.64
C LYS A 232 15.87 -1.47 -13.13
N PRO A 233 16.12 -1.47 -11.81
CA PRO A 233 17.43 -1.85 -11.26
C PRO A 233 17.88 -3.22 -11.79
N ILE A 234 19.12 -3.29 -12.29
CA ILE A 234 19.68 -4.50 -12.93
C ILE A 234 20.64 -5.23 -11.96
N HIS A 235 21.29 -4.47 -11.05
CA HIS A 235 22.23 -5.03 -10.11
C HIS A 235 21.55 -5.96 -9.11
N GLY A 236 22.27 -7.02 -8.71
CA GLY A 236 21.77 -7.97 -7.72
C GLY A 236 21.30 -7.24 -6.46
N TYR A 237 20.24 -7.76 -5.85
CA TYR A 237 19.74 -7.20 -4.60
C TYR A 237 20.78 -7.43 -3.49
N ASP A 238 21.47 -6.37 -3.09
CA ASP A 238 22.20 -6.32 -1.85
C ASP A 238 21.34 -5.61 -0.80
N ARG A 239 20.91 -6.38 0.20
CA ARG A 239 20.04 -5.89 1.27
C ARG A 239 20.73 -4.86 2.13
N GLN A 240 22.00 -5.09 2.45
CA GLN A 240 22.77 -4.23 3.35
C GLN A 240 23.04 -2.88 2.68
N GLU A 241 23.50 -2.91 1.43
CA GLU A 241 23.70 -1.71 0.62
C GLU A 241 22.43 -0.89 0.50
N MET A 242 21.27 -1.53 0.24
CA MET A 242 19.99 -0.84 0.13
C MET A 242 19.58 -0.19 1.47
N ILE A 243 19.74 -0.87 2.61
CA ILE A 243 19.40 -0.34 3.93
C ILE A 243 20.28 0.87 4.27
N GLU A 244 21.57 0.79 4.01
CA GLU A 244 22.53 1.87 4.24
C GLU A 244 22.19 3.07 3.36
N TRP A 245 21.94 2.84 2.08
CA TRP A 245 21.51 3.88 1.14
C TRP A 245 20.23 4.59 1.61
N VAL A 246 19.19 3.84 2.00
CA VAL A 246 17.95 4.45 2.52
C VAL A 246 18.20 5.23 3.80
N ARG A 247 19.03 4.71 4.70
CA ARG A 247 19.39 5.40 5.94
C ARG A 247 20.07 6.74 5.65
N GLU A 248 21.03 6.77 4.75
CA GLU A 248 21.72 8.01 4.37
C GLU A 248 20.78 9.00 3.67
N LEU A 249 19.95 8.52 2.73
CA LEU A 249 18.95 9.35 2.05
C LEU A 249 17.99 10.02 3.03
N THR A 250 17.61 9.33 4.09
CA THR A 250 16.57 9.76 5.01
C THR A 250 17.11 10.30 6.35
N HIS A 251 18.43 10.43 6.51
CA HIS A 251 19.07 10.73 7.80
C HIS A 251 18.56 12.00 8.48
N ASN A 252 18.16 13.02 7.71
CA ASN A 252 17.70 14.29 8.22
C ASN A 252 16.19 14.55 7.99
N VAL A 253 15.45 13.52 7.62
CA VAL A 253 14.01 13.67 7.35
C VAL A 253 13.23 13.32 8.62
N PRO A 254 12.50 14.29 9.21
CA PRO A 254 11.58 13.97 10.29
C PRO A 254 10.51 13.01 9.79
N ILE A 255 10.22 11.96 10.57
CA ILE A 255 9.05 11.10 10.31
C ILE A 255 7.84 12.01 10.30
N GLN A 256 7.16 12.12 9.16
CA GLN A 256 5.97 12.94 9.05
C GLN A 256 4.92 12.46 10.04
N LYS A 257 4.54 13.33 10.96
CA LYS A 257 3.32 13.15 11.74
C LYS A 257 2.12 13.32 10.78
N PRO A 258 1.07 12.52 10.91
CA PRO A 258 -0.12 12.70 10.10
C PRO A 258 -0.63 14.14 10.26
N HIS A 259 -1.08 14.71 9.18
CA HIS A 259 -1.74 16.00 9.17
C HIS A 259 -3.06 15.84 9.95
N VAL A 260 -3.07 16.27 11.20
CA VAL A 260 -4.33 16.42 11.94
C VAL A 260 -5.09 17.51 11.21
N GLY A 261 -6.04 17.12 10.36
CA GLY A 261 -6.91 18.04 9.67
C GLY A 261 -7.51 19.02 10.69
N SER A 262 -7.36 20.32 10.44
CA SER A 262 -8.05 21.33 11.24
C SER A 262 -9.53 20.99 11.25
N PRO A 263 -10.23 21.05 12.39
CA PRO A 263 -11.67 20.85 12.40
C PRO A 263 -12.30 21.84 11.42
N ILE A 264 -13.08 21.31 10.50
CA ILE A 264 -13.89 22.11 9.56
C ILE A 264 -14.87 22.93 10.44
N PRO A 265 -14.93 24.27 10.25
CA PRO A 265 -15.82 25.12 11.04
C PRO A 265 -17.30 24.83 10.80
#